data_8ad76f3defe267c8e93e8697fd6a5c44
#
_entry.id   8ad76f3defe267c8e93e8697fd6a5c44
#
_cell.length_a   1.000
_cell.length_b   1.000
_cell.length_c   1.000
_cell.angle_alpha   90.00
_cell.angle_beta   90.00
_cell.angle_gamma   90.00
#
_symmetry.space_group_name_H-M   'P 1'
#
loop_
_entity.id
_entity.type
_entity.pdbx_description
1 polymer ?
#
loop_
_entity_poly.entity_id
_entity_poly.type
_entity_poly.pdbx_seq_one_letter_code
_entity_poly.pdbx_strand_id
1 'polypeptide(L)'
;MMDKSIEEIHEALVSKKVTSKDLIQESLNKSHELQEKCNAFALILDDAKDVEVTDNLLSGIPYGIKDNYSTKDMVCSASSNTLKNYVPFFDATVIEKLKNAGAVAVNRCAMDEFGMGGTGTTARTGIIRNPWDTRRMCAGSSSGSAAAVAAGVYPYALGSDTGDSIRKPAAYCGIVGYKPTYGMISRYGLFPFASSLDHCGVLTRSVLDAAIVVDNIKGQDIKDMTSWDSSKIELAKSIDGNIKGKKLCYIKEIVDINNYENPSEELKSHLANFMNRVEALRNMGVTAIEESVDKTLLDTVASVYVVLSCAEATSNMSNLTGISFGPRGSGDNIFEVMKDHRTKGFSPLIKRRFVIGSYVLQRENQERYFKNAGRARRLIVEAWKKLFEKYDAVILPVGSGPAKFLDNSKNTLAGGSTILEEHLQIGNFGGFPSITIPDGFVSGLPVGLNITGNCYDDANVLNIAYGIESTMNYKNQIAKEVSHE
;
A
#
# COMPACT_ATOMS: atom_id res chain seq x y z
N MET A 1 17.86 17.57 -1.62
CA MET A 1 18.35 16.26 -1.12
C MET A 1 17.27 15.17 -1.12
N MET A 2 16.00 15.54 -1.01
CA MET A 2 14.89 14.57 -0.95
C MET A 2 14.63 13.78 -2.26
N ASP A 3 15.38 14.08 -3.31
CA ASP A 3 15.42 13.34 -4.59
C ASP A 3 16.41 12.15 -4.61
N LYS A 4 17.22 12.00 -3.57
CA LYS A 4 18.28 10.99 -3.44
C LYS A 4 17.78 9.70 -2.77
N SER A 5 18.59 8.63 -2.86
CA SER A 5 18.37 7.39 -2.11
C SER A 5 18.65 7.59 -0.62
N ILE A 6 18.16 6.64 0.20
CA ILE A 6 18.42 6.64 1.65
C ILE A 6 19.93 6.62 1.93
N GLU A 7 20.70 5.80 1.21
CA GLU A 7 22.16 5.71 1.38
C GLU A 7 22.86 7.02 1.05
N GLU A 8 22.53 7.66 -0.08
CA GLU A 8 23.10 8.96 -0.49
C GLU A 8 22.76 10.07 0.52
N ILE A 9 21.53 10.08 1.06
CA ILE A 9 21.11 11.05 2.08
C ILE A 9 21.89 10.81 3.38
N HIS A 10 22.00 9.56 3.82
CA HIS A 10 22.74 9.21 5.04
C HIS A 10 24.24 9.55 4.91
N GLU A 11 24.87 9.26 3.77
CA GLU A 11 26.26 9.68 3.49
C GLU A 11 26.43 11.21 3.60
N ALA A 12 25.48 11.97 3.06
CA ALA A 12 25.50 13.43 3.17
C ALA A 12 25.36 13.93 4.61
N LEU A 13 24.53 13.24 5.43
CA LEU A 13 24.39 13.54 6.87
C LEU A 13 25.69 13.23 7.65
N VAL A 14 26.26 12.04 7.46
CA VAL A 14 27.50 11.62 8.16
C VAL A 14 28.67 12.50 7.76
N SER A 15 28.77 12.85 6.46
CA SER A 15 29.81 13.77 5.97
C SER A 15 29.56 15.26 6.31
N LYS A 16 28.47 15.56 7.01
CA LYS A 16 28.05 16.92 7.40
C LYS A 16 27.84 17.90 6.20
N LYS A 17 27.57 17.37 5.01
CA LYS A 17 27.16 18.18 3.85
C LYS A 17 25.77 18.78 4.04
N VAL A 18 24.93 18.11 4.82
CA VAL A 18 23.58 18.50 5.20
C VAL A 18 23.33 18.07 6.64
N THR A 19 22.44 18.78 7.35
CA THR A 19 22.01 18.40 8.71
C THR A 19 20.62 17.78 8.70
N SER A 20 20.25 17.02 9.72
CA SER A 20 18.88 16.51 9.90
C SER A 20 17.87 17.66 9.90
N LYS A 21 18.22 18.79 10.52
CA LYS A 21 17.40 20.01 10.52
C LYS A 21 17.13 20.55 9.12
N ASP A 22 18.15 20.58 8.25
CA ASP A 22 17.99 21.04 6.85
C ASP A 22 17.05 20.12 6.08
N LEU A 23 17.17 18.79 6.27
CA LEU A 23 16.31 17.80 5.64
C LEU A 23 14.85 17.92 6.11
N ILE A 24 14.64 18.11 7.42
CA ILE A 24 13.31 18.34 7.99
C ILE A 24 12.69 19.60 7.38
N GLN A 25 13.44 20.70 7.32
CA GLN A 25 12.95 21.96 6.76
C GLN A 25 12.61 21.83 5.26
N GLU A 26 13.47 21.15 4.47
CA GLU A 26 13.17 20.87 3.05
C GLU A 26 11.87 20.05 2.92
N SER A 27 11.72 19.02 3.76
CA SER A 27 10.56 18.14 3.75
C SER A 27 9.26 18.88 4.17
N LEU A 28 9.33 19.73 5.19
CA LEU A 28 8.17 20.53 5.63
C LEU A 28 7.74 21.53 4.55
N ASN A 29 8.68 22.24 3.93
CA ASN A 29 8.38 23.16 2.83
C ASN A 29 7.65 22.44 1.69
N LYS A 30 8.19 21.30 1.24
CA LYS A 30 7.56 20.45 0.22
C LYS A 30 6.20 19.89 0.68
N SER A 31 6.04 19.62 1.97
CA SER A 31 4.75 19.15 2.52
C SER A 31 3.67 20.21 2.39
N HIS A 32 3.97 21.48 2.71
CA HIS A 32 3.02 22.58 2.55
C HIS A 32 2.65 22.81 1.07
N GLU A 33 3.63 22.80 0.16
CA GLU A 33 3.38 22.94 -1.28
C GLU A 33 2.50 21.79 -1.82
N LEU A 34 2.78 20.55 -1.41
CA LEU A 34 2.01 19.39 -1.84
C LEU A 34 0.60 19.38 -1.23
N GLN A 35 0.45 19.87 0.01
CA GLN A 35 -0.85 19.96 0.67
C GLN A 35 -1.81 20.86 -0.09
N GLU A 36 -1.34 22.00 -0.56
CA GLU A 36 -2.15 22.93 -1.37
C GLU A 36 -2.61 22.30 -2.69
N LYS A 37 -1.73 21.56 -3.36
CA LYS A 37 -2.01 20.96 -4.66
C LYS A 37 -2.79 19.65 -4.57
N CYS A 38 -2.40 18.77 -3.66
CA CYS A 38 -2.81 17.36 -3.65
C CYS A 38 -3.62 16.94 -2.44
N ASN A 39 -3.69 17.75 -1.35
CA ASN A 39 -4.36 17.39 -0.09
C ASN A 39 -3.84 16.06 0.49
N ALA A 40 -2.51 15.87 0.47
CA ALA A 40 -1.86 14.60 0.79
C ALA A 40 -1.78 14.28 2.29
N PHE A 41 -2.02 15.27 3.19
CA PHE A 41 -1.75 15.12 4.61
C PHE A 41 -2.98 15.33 5.48
N ALA A 42 -3.12 14.50 6.50
CA ALA A 42 -4.08 14.69 7.59
C ALA A 42 -3.53 15.65 8.65
N LEU A 43 -2.19 15.71 8.81
CA LEU A 43 -1.47 16.60 9.72
C LEU A 43 -0.03 16.78 9.22
N ILE A 44 0.47 18.01 9.22
CA ILE A 44 1.89 18.36 9.04
C ILE A 44 2.46 18.69 10.42
N LEU A 45 3.66 18.17 10.73
CA LEU A 45 4.31 18.30 12.04
C LEU A 45 5.35 19.42 11.98
N ASP A 46 4.90 20.66 11.98
CA ASP A 46 5.77 21.85 11.86
C ASP A 46 6.78 21.99 13.01
N ASP A 47 6.54 21.29 14.12
CA ASP A 47 7.42 21.23 15.28
C ASP A 47 8.34 20.01 15.32
N ALA A 48 8.48 19.27 14.17
CA ALA A 48 9.36 18.13 14.05
C ALA A 48 10.81 18.55 14.42
N LYS A 49 11.41 17.75 15.30
CA LYS A 49 12.74 18.07 15.84
C LYS A 49 13.81 17.23 15.17
N ASP A 50 14.96 17.84 14.96
CA ASP A 50 16.16 17.16 14.53
C ASP A 50 16.68 16.17 15.59
N VAL A 51 17.46 15.22 15.11
CA VAL A 51 18.07 14.18 15.93
C VAL A 51 19.58 14.13 15.67
N GLU A 52 20.31 13.60 16.63
CA GLU A 52 21.70 13.25 16.42
C GLU A 52 21.80 12.08 15.43
N VAL A 53 22.63 12.24 14.40
CA VAL A 53 22.81 11.24 13.35
C VAL A 53 23.68 10.11 13.87
N THR A 54 23.20 8.88 13.73
CA THR A 54 23.92 7.64 14.10
C THR A 54 24.31 6.85 12.84
N ASP A 55 24.96 5.70 13.01
CA ASP A 55 25.30 4.79 11.89
C ASP A 55 24.09 4.10 11.25
N ASN A 56 22.88 4.22 11.83
CA ASN A 56 21.68 3.66 11.22
C ASN A 56 21.29 4.48 9.98
N LEU A 57 21.09 3.79 8.85
CA LEU A 57 20.79 4.42 7.55
C LEU A 57 19.55 5.33 7.57
N LEU A 58 18.61 5.13 8.49
CA LEU A 58 17.39 5.95 8.61
C LEU A 58 17.58 7.15 9.55
N SER A 59 18.72 7.23 10.27
CA SER A 59 18.96 8.27 11.28
C SER A 59 19.02 9.66 10.64
N GLY A 60 18.19 10.56 11.16
CA GLY A 60 18.07 11.94 10.68
C GLY A 60 17.25 12.12 9.40
N ILE A 61 16.71 11.05 8.83
CA ILE A 61 15.95 11.09 7.57
C ILE A 61 14.44 11.30 7.83
N PRO A 62 13.80 12.30 7.20
CA PRO A 62 12.38 12.53 7.29
C PRO A 62 11.55 11.41 6.63
N TYR A 63 10.37 11.09 7.21
CA TYR A 63 9.41 10.15 6.63
C TYR A 63 7.96 10.51 6.94
N GLY A 64 7.02 9.90 6.20
CA GLY A 64 5.58 10.04 6.39
C GLY A 64 4.93 8.84 7.06
N ILE A 65 3.99 9.09 7.96
CA ILE A 65 3.19 8.06 8.65
C ILE A 65 1.81 8.01 8.03
N LYS A 66 1.38 6.86 7.48
CA LYS A 66 -0.03 6.69 7.10
C LYS A 66 -0.94 6.86 8.33
N ASP A 67 -2.06 7.58 8.18
CA ASP A 67 -2.89 8.04 9.31
C ASP A 67 -3.60 6.93 10.10
N ASN A 68 -3.33 5.66 9.83
CA ASN A 68 -3.84 4.52 10.58
C ASN A 68 -2.82 3.83 11.50
N TYR A 69 -1.65 4.40 11.71
CA TYR A 69 -0.69 3.92 12.70
C TYR A 69 -0.81 4.73 14.00
N SER A 70 -1.08 4.07 15.11
CA SER A 70 -1.07 4.70 16.43
C SER A 70 0.29 5.33 16.70
N THR A 71 0.28 6.62 17.03
CA THR A 71 1.47 7.37 17.40
C THR A 71 1.16 8.14 18.66
N LYS A 72 1.93 7.86 19.72
CA LYS A 72 1.73 8.48 21.03
C LYS A 72 1.81 10.01 20.93
N ASP A 73 0.92 10.67 21.66
CA ASP A 73 0.84 12.14 21.78
C ASP A 73 0.57 12.88 20.44
N MET A 74 0.09 12.16 19.42
CA MET A 74 -0.19 12.72 18.09
C MET A 74 -1.60 12.33 17.65
N VAL A 75 -2.37 13.26 17.07
CA VAL A 75 -3.71 12.95 16.53
C VAL A 75 -3.61 11.87 15.47
N CYS A 76 -4.39 10.79 15.62
CA CYS A 76 -4.45 9.66 14.73
C CYS A 76 -5.91 9.37 14.39
N SER A 77 -6.35 9.83 13.22
CA SER A 77 -7.78 9.80 12.86
C SER A 77 -8.18 8.67 11.94
N ALA A 78 -7.23 7.91 11.37
CA ALA A 78 -7.47 6.99 10.25
C ALA A 78 -8.29 7.67 9.13
N SER A 79 -8.08 8.96 8.94
CA SER A 79 -8.80 9.85 8.03
C SER A 79 -10.33 9.77 8.16
N SER A 80 -10.85 9.52 9.38
CA SER A 80 -12.27 9.39 9.72
C SER A 80 -12.73 10.46 10.72
N ASN A 81 -13.98 10.86 10.59
CA ASN A 81 -14.60 11.75 11.59
C ASN A 81 -14.90 11.04 12.91
N THR A 82 -14.97 9.70 12.94
CA THR A 82 -15.15 8.93 14.18
C THR A 82 -13.97 9.09 15.15
N LEU A 83 -12.79 9.40 14.63
CA LEU A 83 -11.55 9.55 15.42
C LEU A 83 -10.86 10.89 15.22
N LYS A 84 -11.55 11.92 14.73
CA LYS A 84 -10.93 13.19 14.32
C LYS A 84 -10.01 13.84 15.36
N ASN A 85 -10.22 13.59 16.65
CA ASN A 85 -9.47 14.16 17.77
C ASN A 85 -8.82 13.06 18.63
N TYR A 86 -8.74 11.83 18.15
CA TYR A 86 -8.18 10.74 18.94
C TYR A 86 -6.67 10.84 18.99
N VAL A 87 -6.12 10.82 20.21
CA VAL A 87 -4.68 10.79 20.47
C VAL A 87 -4.34 9.46 21.14
N PRO A 88 -3.58 8.57 20.52
CA PRO A 88 -3.12 7.35 21.14
C PRO A 88 -2.19 7.62 22.32
N PHE A 89 -2.25 6.76 23.36
CA PHE A 89 -1.35 6.79 24.50
C PHE A 89 -0.12 5.86 24.33
N PHE A 90 0.01 5.23 23.17
CA PHE A 90 1.09 4.31 22.83
C PHE A 90 1.48 4.46 21.35
N ASP A 91 2.69 4.02 21.01
CA ASP A 91 3.17 3.90 19.64
C ASP A 91 2.86 2.51 19.06
N ALA A 92 2.57 2.46 17.77
CA ALA A 92 2.64 1.21 17.01
C ALA A 92 4.10 0.70 16.99
N THR A 93 4.30 -0.62 16.97
CA THR A 93 5.64 -1.21 16.99
C THR A 93 6.53 -0.70 15.86
N VAL A 94 5.98 -0.49 14.67
CA VAL A 94 6.75 0.11 13.55
C VAL A 94 7.20 1.54 13.85
N ILE A 95 6.41 2.32 14.59
CA ILE A 95 6.76 3.69 14.99
C ILE A 95 7.85 3.66 16.07
N GLU A 96 7.74 2.77 17.07
CA GLU A 96 8.78 2.55 18.08
C GLU A 96 10.14 2.22 17.42
N LYS A 97 10.12 1.30 16.43
CA LYS A 97 11.33 0.87 15.71
C LYS A 97 11.95 2.01 14.88
N LEU A 98 11.14 2.79 14.16
CA LEU A 98 11.64 3.93 13.38
C LEU A 98 12.18 5.04 14.27
N LYS A 99 11.55 5.33 15.42
CA LYS A 99 12.10 6.26 16.42
C LYS A 99 13.46 5.78 16.94
N ASN A 100 13.58 4.48 17.24
CA ASN A 100 14.85 3.88 17.71
C ASN A 100 15.94 3.89 16.62
N ALA A 101 15.58 3.86 15.35
CA ALA A 101 16.48 4.03 14.22
C ALA A 101 16.88 5.50 13.99
N GLY A 102 16.32 6.45 14.74
CA GLY A 102 16.59 7.88 14.59
C GLY A 102 15.86 8.52 13.39
N ALA A 103 14.87 7.87 12.80
CA ALA A 103 14.07 8.43 11.72
C ALA A 103 13.13 9.53 12.23
N VAL A 104 12.86 10.57 11.42
CA VAL A 104 12.08 11.73 11.83
C VAL A 104 10.73 11.78 11.12
N ALA A 105 9.65 11.60 11.87
CA ALA A 105 8.31 11.79 11.32
C ALA A 105 8.04 13.28 11.07
N VAL A 106 7.58 13.64 9.86
CA VAL A 106 7.29 15.04 9.50
C VAL A 106 5.82 15.28 9.15
N ASN A 107 5.06 14.22 8.90
CA ASN A 107 3.61 14.36 8.71
C ASN A 107 2.86 13.02 8.87
N ARG A 108 1.54 13.15 8.96
CA ARG A 108 0.58 12.05 8.83
C ARG A 108 -0.07 12.13 7.47
N CYS A 109 0.14 11.10 6.68
CA CYS A 109 -0.37 10.99 5.31
C CYS A 109 -1.88 10.68 5.35
N ALA A 110 -2.66 11.49 4.65
CA ALA A 110 -4.08 11.24 4.46
C ALA A 110 -4.30 9.94 3.67
N MET A 111 -5.43 9.29 3.92
CA MET A 111 -5.73 7.97 3.39
C MET A 111 -7.23 7.80 3.17
N ASP A 112 -7.66 6.83 2.42
CA ASP A 112 -9.06 6.44 2.45
C ASP A 112 -9.48 6.03 3.86
N GLU A 113 -10.68 6.42 4.28
CA GLU A 113 -11.19 6.23 5.64
C GLU A 113 -11.02 4.79 6.12
N PHE A 114 -10.30 4.60 7.23
CA PHE A 114 -9.93 3.31 7.84
C PHE A 114 -9.26 2.30 6.89
N GLY A 115 -8.67 2.74 5.79
CA GLY A 115 -8.11 1.85 4.78
C GLY A 115 -9.15 1.16 3.89
N MET A 116 -10.42 1.53 4.00
CA MET A 116 -11.55 0.86 3.37
C MET A 116 -11.98 1.45 2.02
N GLY A 117 -11.11 2.19 1.36
CA GLY A 117 -11.29 2.69 0.00
C GLY A 117 -10.19 2.18 -0.93
N GLY A 118 -10.21 2.64 -2.17
CA GLY A 118 -9.21 2.29 -3.19
C GLY A 118 -8.89 3.44 -4.14
N THR A 119 -9.39 4.65 -3.84
CA THR A 119 -9.36 5.78 -4.78
C THR A 119 -8.66 7.03 -4.25
N GLY A 120 -8.48 7.16 -2.93
CA GLY A 120 -8.01 8.40 -2.29
C GLY A 120 -9.08 9.48 -2.18
N THR A 121 -10.36 9.11 -2.30
CA THR A 121 -11.47 10.10 -2.34
C THR A 121 -12.35 10.09 -1.09
N THR A 122 -12.04 9.24 -0.10
CA THR A 122 -12.90 9.04 1.09
C THR A 122 -12.28 9.58 2.39
N ALA A 123 -11.13 10.23 2.30
CA ALA A 123 -10.53 10.87 3.47
C ALA A 123 -11.42 12.00 4.03
N ARG A 124 -11.50 12.13 5.37
CA ARG A 124 -12.23 13.22 6.01
C ARG A 124 -11.71 14.62 5.62
N THR A 125 -10.45 14.70 5.20
CA THR A 125 -9.81 15.94 4.74
C THR A 125 -10.16 16.29 3.29
N GLY A 126 -10.83 15.40 2.58
CA GLY A 126 -11.20 15.58 1.18
C GLY A 126 -10.40 14.69 0.22
N ILE A 127 -10.54 14.97 -1.07
CA ILE A 127 -9.93 14.18 -2.15
C ILE A 127 -8.41 14.38 -2.16
N ILE A 128 -7.67 13.26 -2.23
CA ILE A 128 -6.22 13.24 -2.40
C ILE A 128 -5.91 13.10 -3.90
N ARG A 129 -5.13 14.05 -4.43
CA ARG A 129 -4.86 14.17 -5.85
C ARG A 129 -3.49 13.63 -6.24
N ASN A 130 -3.37 13.14 -7.48
CA ASN A 130 -2.12 12.58 -7.98
C ASN A 130 -1.12 13.72 -8.34
N PRO A 131 0.13 13.65 -7.88
CA PRO A 131 1.12 14.70 -8.16
C PRO A 131 1.58 14.75 -9.63
N TRP A 132 1.33 13.69 -10.43
CA TRP A 132 1.57 13.71 -11.87
C TRP A 132 0.49 14.45 -12.64
N ASP A 133 -0.77 14.34 -12.20
CA ASP A 133 -1.93 15.03 -12.78
C ASP A 133 -3.00 15.17 -11.68
N THR A 134 -3.21 16.39 -11.21
CA THR A 134 -4.13 16.69 -10.08
C THR A 134 -5.61 16.45 -10.40
N ARG A 135 -5.96 16.14 -11.65
CA ARG A 135 -7.31 15.69 -12.05
C ARG A 135 -7.50 14.19 -11.86
N ARG A 136 -6.43 13.46 -11.53
CA ARG A 136 -6.43 11.99 -11.42
C ARG A 136 -6.28 11.54 -9.97
N MET A 137 -6.71 10.31 -9.70
CA MET A 137 -6.57 9.70 -8.38
C MET A 137 -5.16 9.17 -8.14
N CYS A 138 -4.75 9.07 -6.87
CA CYS A 138 -3.55 8.33 -6.46
C CYS A 138 -3.77 6.82 -6.37
N ALA A 139 -5.00 6.32 -6.54
CA ALA A 139 -5.48 5.10 -5.92
C ALA A 139 -5.39 5.18 -4.38
N GLY A 140 -5.73 4.07 -3.70
CA GLY A 140 -5.75 4.03 -2.24
C GLY A 140 -5.60 2.61 -1.70
N SER A 141 -5.55 2.50 -0.40
CA SER A 141 -5.85 3.53 0.61
C SER A 141 -4.64 4.35 1.06
N SER A 142 -3.39 4.01 0.67
CA SER A 142 -2.17 4.76 1.07
C SER A 142 -1.89 5.96 0.13
N SER A 143 -2.94 6.70 -0.23
CA SER A 143 -2.91 7.76 -1.26
C SER A 143 -1.96 8.88 -0.92
N GLY A 144 -2.04 9.45 0.29
CA GLY A 144 -1.17 10.53 0.74
C GLY A 144 0.28 10.10 0.87
N SER A 145 0.53 8.87 1.36
CA SER A 145 1.87 8.30 1.43
C SER A 145 2.50 8.18 0.04
N ALA A 146 1.73 7.68 -0.94
CA ALA A 146 2.21 7.55 -2.31
C ALA A 146 2.45 8.91 -2.97
N ALA A 147 1.52 9.84 -2.82
CA ALA A 147 1.66 11.19 -3.37
C ALA A 147 2.89 11.91 -2.82
N ALA A 148 3.15 11.80 -1.51
CA ALA A 148 4.26 12.48 -0.86
C ALA A 148 5.63 11.91 -1.29
N VAL A 149 5.76 10.57 -1.38
CA VAL A 149 6.99 9.93 -1.87
C VAL A 149 7.22 10.26 -3.34
N ALA A 150 6.19 10.21 -4.17
CA ALA A 150 6.27 10.56 -5.59
C ALA A 150 6.65 12.03 -5.82
N ALA A 151 6.14 12.95 -5.00
CA ALA A 151 6.48 14.38 -5.06
C ALA A 151 7.86 14.69 -4.45
N GLY A 152 8.57 13.69 -3.91
CA GLY A 152 9.89 13.90 -3.31
C GLY A 152 9.86 14.70 -2.01
N VAL A 153 8.79 14.57 -1.21
CA VAL A 153 8.71 15.17 0.13
C VAL A 153 9.72 14.49 1.07
N TYR A 154 9.87 13.19 0.94
CA TYR A 154 10.84 12.35 1.65
C TYR A 154 11.10 11.06 0.84
N PRO A 155 12.17 10.29 1.16
CA PRO A 155 12.50 9.08 0.39
C PRO A 155 11.52 7.92 0.64
N TYR A 156 10.85 7.85 1.79
CA TYR A 156 9.94 6.76 2.13
C TYR A 156 8.78 7.18 3.02
N ALA A 157 7.70 6.39 2.96
CA ALA A 157 6.56 6.51 3.86
C ALA A 157 6.03 5.14 4.27
N LEU A 158 5.40 5.06 5.44
CA LEU A 158 4.63 3.89 5.84
C LEU A 158 3.32 3.80 5.05
N GLY A 159 2.96 2.59 4.66
CA GLY A 159 1.69 2.22 4.08
C GLY A 159 1.07 1.02 4.77
N SER A 160 -0.20 0.73 4.50
CA SER A 160 -0.85 -0.52 4.87
C SER A 160 -1.64 -1.07 3.68
N ASP A 161 -1.71 -2.39 3.57
CA ASP A 161 -2.27 -3.07 2.40
C ASP A 161 -3.16 -4.23 2.86
N THR A 162 -4.45 -4.13 2.55
CA THR A 162 -5.47 -5.14 2.84
C THR A 162 -5.91 -5.87 1.58
N GLY A 163 -5.75 -5.25 0.42
CA GLY A 163 -6.06 -5.82 -0.89
C GLY A 163 -5.09 -5.37 -1.98
N ASP A 164 -4.75 -4.09 -1.99
CA ASP A 164 -3.88 -3.46 -2.99
C ASP A 164 -3.29 -2.13 -2.52
N SER A 165 -3.56 -1.75 -1.27
CA SER A 165 -3.48 -0.36 -0.79
C SER A 165 -2.06 0.21 -0.58
N ILE A 166 -1.00 -0.52 -0.89
CA ILE A 166 0.38 -0.05 -1.07
C ILE A 166 0.73 -0.13 -2.55
N ARG A 167 0.44 -1.25 -3.18
CA ARG A 167 0.94 -1.65 -4.48
C ARG A 167 0.26 -0.91 -5.63
N LYS A 168 -1.05 -0.69 -5.56
CA LYS A 168 -1.79 0.09 -6.58
C LYS A 168 -1.49 1.58 -6.52
N PRO A 169 -1.47 2.23 -5.32
CA PRO A 169 -0.98 3.61 -5.22
C PRO A 169 0.44 3.80 -5.72
N ALA A 170 1.33 2.82 -5.49
CA ALA A 170 2.69 2.87 -6.02
C ALA A 170 2.72 2.88 -7.56
N ALA A 171 1.93 2.02 -8.21
CA ALA A 171 1.82 2.00 -9.66
C ALA A 171 1.33 3.34 -10.24
N TYR A 172 0.27 3.91 -9.65
CA TYR A 172 -0.37 5.13 -10.13
C TYR A 172 0.45 6.40 -9.84
N CYS A 173 1.33 6.35 -8.86
CA CYS A 173 2.24 7.45 -8.52
C CYS A 173 3.67 7.25 -9.05
N GLY A 174 3.97 6.14 -9.75
CA GLY A 174 5.27 5.87 -10.36
C GLY A 174 6.39 5.67 -9.35
N ILE A 175 6.10 4.96 -8.27
CA ILE A 175 7.05 4.66 -7.18
C ILE A 175 7.05 3.17 -6.83
N VAL A 176 7.90 2.75 -5.91
CA VAL A 176 7.96 1.39 -5.39
C VAL A 176 7.00 1.25 -4.20
N GLY A 177 6.21 0.17 -4.21
CA GLY A 177 5.33 -0.18 -3.09
C GLY A 177 5.53 -1.63 -2.68
N TYR A 178 6.05 -1.87 -1.47
CA TYR A 178 6.38 -3.20 -0.98
C TYR A 178 5.50 -3.63 0.18
N LYS A 179 4.83 -4.74 -0.02
CA LYS A 179 4.05 -5.50 0.96
C LYS A 179 4.78 -6.80 1.26
N PRO A 180 5.48 -6.93 2.41
CA PRO A 180 6.18 -8.16 2.78
C PRO A 180 5.26 -9.35 3.04
N THR A 181 5.82 -10.50 3.30
CA THR A 181 5.11 -11.67 3.83
C THR A 181 4.30 -11.28 5.07
N TYR A 182 3.08 -11.80 5.18
CA TYR A 182 2.19 -11.56 6.32
C TYR A 182 2.90 -11.88 7.65
N GLY A 183 2.85 -10.93 8.58
CA GLY A 183 3.50 -11.05 9.87
C GLY A 183 5.02 -10.80 9.89
N MET A 184 5.67 -10.48 8.76
CA MET A 184 7.07 -10.04 8.78
C MET A 184 7.24 -8.74 9.55
N ILE A 185 6.27 -7.84 9.45
CA ILE A 185 6.18 -6.58 10.21
C ILE A 185 5.00 -6.67 11.15
N SER A 186 5.22 -6.33 12.42
CA SER A 186 4.16 -6.29 13.44
C SER A 186 3.05 -5.31 13.04
N ARG A 187 1.80 -5.71 13.26
CA ARG A 187 0.59 -4.91 13.08
C ARG A 187 0.09 -4.30 14.40
N TYR A 188 0.81 -4.48 15.51
CA TYR A 188 0.43 -3.84 16.75
C TYR A 188 0.42 -2.32 16.60
N GLY A 189 -0.73 -1.72 16.93
CA GLY A 189 -0.97 -0.28 16.76
C GLY A 189 -1.41 0.16 15.36
N LEU A 190 -1.53 -0.76 14.40
CA LEU A 190 -2.23 -0.49 13.13
C LEU A 190 -3.75 -0.60 13.36
N PHE A 191 -4.54 0.39 12.93
CA PHE A 191 -6.00 0.27 12.95
C PHE A 191 -6.43 -0.84 12.01
N PRO A 192 -7.12 -1.89 12.50
CA PRO A 192 -7.44 -3.05 11.70
C PRO A 192 -8.61 -2.76 10.76
N PHE A 193 -8.43 -3.06 9.47
CA PHE A 193 -9.54 -3.16 8.53
C PHE A 193 -10.04 -4.61 8.49
N ALA A 194 -9.22 -5.53 7.99
CA ALA A 194 -9.51 -6.95 7.94
C ALA A 194 -8.27 -7.72 8.41
N SER A 195 -8.28 -8.14 9.68
CA SER A 195 -7.09 -8.65 10.36
C SER A 195 -6.44 -9.85 9.69
N SER A 196 -7.21 -10.67 8.95
CA SER A 196 -6.67 -11.80 8.19
C SER A 196 -6.01 -11.40 6.85
N LEU A 197 -6.09 -10.11 6.47
CA LEU A 197 -5.63 -9.58 5.18
C LEU A 197 -4.67 -8.39 5.33
N ASP A 198 -4.74 -7.67 6.47
CA ASP A 198 -3.97 -6.45 6.68
C ASP A 198 -2.47 -6.72 6.76
N HIS A 199 -1.68 -5.93 6.03
CA HIS A 199 -0.23 -5.91 6.06
C HIS A 199 0.29 -4.51 6.32
N CYS A 200 1.35 -4.40 7.11
CA CYS A 200 2.22 -3.23 7.13
C CYS A 200 3.20 -3.31 5.97
N GLY A 201 3.57 -2.18 5.41
CA GLY A 201 4.61 -2.12 4.38
C GLY A 201 4.99 -0.68 4.07
N VAL A 202 5.73 -0.48 3.00
CA VAL A 202 6.42 0.77 2.70
C VAL A 202 6.22 1.22 1.26
N LEU A 203 6.30 2.54 1.07
CA LEU A 203 6.38 3.20 -0.23
C LEU A 203 7.71 3.94 -0.29
N THR A 204 8.45 3.76 -1.39
CA THR A 204 9.80 4.31 -1.61
C THR A 204 10.00 4.66 -3.09
N ARG A 205 11.13 5.23 -3.46
CA ARG A 205 11.43 5.46 -4.88
C ARG A 205 12.43 4.46 -5.47
N SER A 206 12.93 3.52 -4.66
CA SER A 206 13.77 2.41 -5.14
C SER A 206 13.49 1.13 -4.35
N VAL A 207 13.77 -0.01 -4.96
CA VAL A 207 13.64 -1.33 -4.32
C VAL A 207 14.61 -1.47 -3.15
N LEU A 208 15.83 -0.95 -3.29
CA LEU A 208 16.83 -1.00 -2.21
C LEU A 208 16.38 -0.19 -0.99
N ASP A 209 15.82 1.00 -1.21
CA ASP A 209 15.26 1.80 -0.10
C ASP A 209 14.13 1.06 0.62
N ALA A 210 13.27 0.33 -0.12
CA ALA A 210 12.23 -0.49 0.49
C ALA A 210 12.80 -1.60 1.38
N ALA A 211 13.85 -2.27 0.93
CA ALA A 211 14.56 -3.29 1.71
C ALA A 211 15.19 -2.71 2.97
N ILE A 212 15.89 -1.56 2.87
CA ILE A 212 16.50 -0.87 4.00
C ILE A 212 15.45 -0.50 5.06
N VAL A 213 14.33 0.08 4.66
CA VAL A 213 13.27 0.46 5.61
C VAL A 213 12.67 -0.77 6.27
N VAL A 214 12.36 -1.83 5.49
CA VAL A 214 11.78 -3.06 6.06
C VAL A 214 12.75 -3.76 6.99
N ASP A 215 14.05 -3.77 6.71
CA ASP A 215 15.07 -4.32 7.62
C ASP A 215 15.04 -3.66 9.01
N ASN A 216 14.71 -2.38 9.09
CA ASN A 216 14.59 -1.64 10.35
C ASN A 216 13.29 -1.89 11.12
N ILE A 217 12.19 -2.28 10.43
CA ILE A 217 10.86 -2.39 11.06
C ILE A 217 10.34 -3.82 11.19
N LYS A 218 10.96 -4.81 10.53
CA LYS A 218 10.59 -6.23 10.59
C LYS A 218 10.92 -6.89 11.91
N GLY A 219 10.42 -8.10 12.12
CA GLY A 219 10.76 -9.00 13.24
C GLY A 219 9.59 -9.32 14.13
N GLN A 220 9.78 -10.32 14.97
CA GLN A 220 8.76 -10.80 15.90
C GLN A 220 8.41 -9.75 16.95
N ASP A 221 7.13 -9.69 17.29
CA ASP A 221 6.56 -8.84 18.33
C ASP A 221 5.57 -9.65 19.18
N ILE A 222 5.80 -9.74 20.47
CA ILE A 222 4.91 -10.45 21.39
C ILE A 222 3.52 -9.83 21.51
N LYS A 223 3.37 -8.57 21.10
CA LYS A 223 2.10 -7.84 21.05
C LYS A 223 1.27 -8.18 19.79
N ASP A 224 1.88 -8.81 18.78
CA ASP A 224 1.23 -9.32 17.58
C ASP A 224 1.56 -10.81 17.38
N MET A 225 0.63 -11.66 17.77
CA MET A 225 0.77 -13.13 17.69
C MET A 225 0.89 -13.67 16.25
N THR A 226 0.65 -12.85 15.25
CA THR A 226 0.83 -13.23 13.84
C THR A 226 2.22 -12.89 13.30
N SER A 227 3.00 -12.13 14.06
CA SER A 227 4.38 -11.81 13.68
C SER A 227 5.30 -13.02 13.89
N TRP A 228 6.32 -13.13 13.05
CA TRP A 228 7.29 -14.21 13.10
C TRP A 228 8.73 -13.69 13.14
N ASP A 229 9.67 -14.52 13.57
CA ASP A 229 11.07 -14.16 13.70
C ASP A 229 11.75 -14.04 12.33
N SER A 230 11.85 -12.84 11.82
CA SER A 230 12.58 -12.47 10.60
C SER A 230 13.90 -11.77 10.90
N SER A 231 14.37 -11.77 12.13
CA SER A 231 15.57 -11.02 12.57
C SER A 231 16.86 -11.40 11.84
N LYS A 232 16.97 -12.65 11.40
CA LYS A 232 18.15 -13.18 10.68
C LYS A 232 18.16 -12.87 9.18
N ILE A 233 17.06 -12.35 8.63
CA ILE A 233 16.97 -12.01 7.22
C ILE A 233 17.49 -10.59 7.03
N GLU A 234 18.52 -10.40 6.21
CA GLU A 234 19.08 -9.10 5.86
C GLU A 234 18.68 -8.79 4.41
N LEU A 235 17.52 -8.17 4.24
CA LEU A 235 16.91 -7.94 2.93
C LEU A 235 17.80 -7.08 2.02
N ALA A 236 18.26 -5.95 2.52
CA ALA A 236 19.10 -5.03 1.73
C ALA A 236 20.40 -5.68 1.29
N LYS A 237 21.04 -6.48 2.15
CA LYS A 237 22.29 -7.18 1.82
C LYS A 237 22.11 -8.38 0.88
N SER A 238 20.88 -8.93 0.79
CA SER A 238 20.58 -10.06 -0.09
C SER A 238 20.32 -9.65 -1.54
N ILE A 239 20.25 -8.36 -1.82
CA ILE A 239 19.96 -7.81 -3.14
C ILE A 239 21.26 -7.62 -3.92
N ASP A 240 21.48 -8.46 -4.94
CA ASP A 240 22.62 -8.36 -5.88
C ASP A 240 22.19 -8.02 -7.32
N GLY A 241 20.88 -8.05 -7.60
CA GLY A 241 20.30 -7.78 -8.91
C GLY A 241 20.52 -8.89 -9.94
N ASN A 242 21.10 -10.01 -9.56
CA ASN A 242 21.28 -11.13 -10.48
C ASN A 242 19.98 -11.91 -10.61
N ILE A 243 19.31 -11.74 -11.76
CA ILE A 243 18.07 -12.45 -12.10
C ILE A 243 18.24 -13.47 -13.23
N LYS A 244 19.46 -13.64 -13.75
CA LYS A 244 19.73 -14.61 -14.80
C LYS A 244 19.41 -16.03 -14.31
N GLY A 245 18.64 -16.77 -15.13
CA GLY A 245 18.20 -18.13 -14.80
C GLY A 245 16.96 -18.20 -13.90
N LYS A 246 16.47 -17.07 -13.38
CA LYS A 246 15.19 -17.04 -12.66
C LYS A 246 14.05 -17.48 -13.56
N LYS A 247 13.06 -18.15 -12.95
CA LYS A 247 11.86 -18.64 -13.63
C LYS A 247 10.67 -17.80 -13.16
N LEU A 248 10.10 -17.01 -14.04
CA LEU A 248 8.93 -16.19 -13.78
C LEU A 248 7.75 -16.70 -14.60
N CYS A 249 6.54 -16.50 -14.13
CA CYS A 249 5.34 -16.72 -14.94
C CYS A 249 4.40 -15.53 -14.91
N TYR A 250 3.51 -15.46 -15.89
CA TYR A 250 2.39 -14.53 -15.97
C TYR A 250 1.12 -15.27 -16.38
N ILE A 251 -0.04 -14.72 -16.02
CA ILE A 251 -1.31 -15.43 -16.13
C ILE A 251 -2.05 -14.96 -17.38
N LYS A 252 -2.27 -15.88 -18.32
CA LYS A 252 -2.93 -15.62 -19.60
C LYS A 252 -4.29 -14.95 -19.44
N GLU A 253 -5.13 -15.46 -18.54
CA GLU A 253 -6.47 -14.98 -18.31
C GLU A 253 -6.50 -13.53 -17.82
N ILE A 254 -5.37 -12.99 -17.31
CA ILE A 254 -5.24 -11.62 -16.83
C ILE A 254 -4.66 -10.70 -17.91
N VAL A 255 -3.75 -11.17 -18.74
CA VAL A 255 -3.01 -10.31 -19.68
C VAL A 255 -3.50 -10.40 -21.13
N ASP A 256 -4.33 -11.37 -21.49
CA ASP A 256 -4.88 -11.50 -22.83
C ASP A 256 -5.95 -10.43 -23.06
N ILE A 257 -5.69 -9.53 -24.01
CA ILE A 257 -6.60 -8.42 -24.36
C ILE A 257 -8.00 -8.90 -24.78
N ASN A 258 -8.12 -10.11 -25.31
CA ASN A 258 -9.39 -10.69 -25.74
C ASN A 258 -10.33 -11.02 -24.57
N ASN A 259 -9.84 -11.00 -23.34
CA ASN A 259 -10.66 -11.18 -22.12
C ASN A 259 -11.39 -9.89 -21.71
N TYR A 260 -11.16 -8.76 -22.40
CA TYR A 260 -11.73 -7.46 -22.06
C TYR A 260 -12.69 -6.97 -23.16
N GLU A 261 -13.92 -6.68 -22.77
CA GLU A 261 -14.90 -6.08 -23.68
C GLU A 261 -14.53 -4.60 -23.94
N ASN A 262 -14.44 -4.21 -25.21
CA ASN A 262 -14.13 -2.83 -25.63
C ASN A 262 -12.91 -2.21 -24.91
N PRO A 263 -11.72 -2.84 -24.98
CA PRO A 263 -10.54 -2.35 -24.29
C PRO A 263 -10.14 -0.95 -24.77
N SER A 264 -9.86 -0.06 -23.81
CA SER A 264 -9.37 1.28 -24.10
C SER A 264 -7.97 1.25 -24.73
N GLU A 265 -7.57 2.32 -25.42
CA GLU A 265 -6.21 2.44 -25.97
C GLU A 265 -5.16 2.46 -24.85
N GLU A 266 -5.49 3.04 -23.68
CA GLU A 266 -4.61 3.00 -22.50
C GLU A 266 -4.39 1.56 -22.02
N LEU A 267 -5.44 0.72 -21.98
CA LEU A 267 -5.33 -0.71 -21.62
C LEU A 267 -4.48 -1.47 -22.64
N LYS A 268 -4.74 -1.28 -23.92
CA LYS A 268 -3.94 -1.94 -25.00
C LYS A 268 -2.47 -1.58 -24.89
N SER A 269 -2.18 -0.29 -24.72
CA SER A 269 -0.81 0.20 -24.55
C SER A 269 -0.15 -0.34 -23.28
N HIS A 270 -0.88 -0.45 -22.17
CA HIS A 270 -0.37 -1.00 -20.92
C HIS A 270 -0.02 -2.48 -21.03
N LEU A 271 -0.91 -3.30 -21.63
CA LEU A 271 -0.63 -4.71 -21.85
C LEU A 271 0.51 -4.92 -22.85
N ALA A 272 0.60 -4.11 -23.90
CA ALA A 272 1.74 -4.15 -24.82
C ALA A 272 3.06 -3.79 -24.11
N ASN A 273 3.05 -2.80 -23.23
CA ASN A 273 4.20 -2.44 -22.40
C ASN A 273 4.65 -3.61 -21.53
N PHE A 274 3.71 -4.27 -20.87
CA PHE A 274 3.98 -5.48 -20.08
C PHE A 274 4.59 -6.61 -20.93
N MET A 275 4.06 -6.90 -22.13
CA MET A 275 4.62 -7.93 -22.99
C MET A 275 6.04 -7.59 -23.50
N ASN A 276 6.31 -6.30 -23.77
CA ASN A 276 7.66 -5.83 -24.07
C ASN A 276 8.61 -6.05 -22.88
N ARG A 277 8.12 -5.86 -21.64
CA ARG A 277 8.88 -6.17 -20.42
C ARG A 277 9.18 -7.66 -20.32
N VAL A 278 8.21 -8.52 -20.57
CA VAL A 278 8.42 -10.00 -20.60
C VAL A 278 9.52 -10.38 -21.59
N GLU A 279 9.53 -9.80 -22.79
CA GLU A 279 10.55 -10.06 -23.79
C GLU A 279 11.93 -9.53 -23.37
N ALA A 280 11.98 -8.34 -22.78
CA ALA A 280 13.23 -7.79 -22.23
C ALA A 280 13.82 -8.71 -21.14
N LEU A 281 12.99 -9.29 -20.27
CA LEU A 281 13.42 -10.24 -19.25
C LEU A 281 13.98 -11.53 -19.87
N ARG A 282 13.35 -12.05 -20.94
CA ARG A 282 13.88 -13.21 -21.68
C ARG A 282 15.26 -12.93 -22.26
N ASN A 283 15.47 -11.76 -22.82
CA ASN A 283 16.76 -11.31 -23.35
C ASN A 283 17.85 -11.17 -22.28
N MET A 284 17.46 -10.99 -21.00
CA MET A 284 18.37 -11.00 -19.84
C MET A 284 18.67 -12.42 -19.32
N GLY A 285 18.12 -13.46 -19.94
CA GLY A 285 18.29 -14.84 -19.52
C GLY A 285 17.34 -15.30 -18.41
N VAL A 286 16.25 -14.57 -18.20
CA VAL A 286 15.13 -14.97 -17.34
C VAL A 286 14.19 -15.87 -18.15
N THR A 287 13.72 -16.97 -17.55
CA THR A 287 12.67 -17.78 -18.14
C THR A 287 11.32 -17.18 -17.77
N ALA A 288 10.61 -16.55 -18.69
CA ALA A 288 9.28 -15.99 -18.48
C ALA A 288 8.23 -16.76 -19.28
N ILE A 289 7.33 -17.47 -18.58
CA ILE A 289 6.38 -18.45 -19.13
C ILE A 289 4.94 -17.94 -18.96
N GLU A 290 4.12 -18.13 -19.98
CA GLU A 290 2.67 -17.98 -19.88
C GLU A 290 2.08 -19.21 -19.18
N GLU A 291 1.35 -18.98 -18.10
CA GLU A 291 0.59 -20.00 -17.37
C GLU A 291 -0.91 -19.68 -17.39
N SER A 292 -1.71 -20.70 -17.11
CA SER A 292 -3.17 -20.59 -17.06
C SER A 292 -3.68 -20.92 -15.66
N VAL A 293 -4.66 -20.17 -15.19
CA VAL A 293 -5.38 -20.41 -13.94
C VAL A 293 -6.87 -20.43 -14.21
N ASP A 294 -7.60 -21.33 -13.55
CA ASP A 294 -9.04 -21.44 -13.73
C ASP A 294 -9.72 -20.08 -13.61
N LYS A 295 -10.30 -19.63 -14.73
CA LYS A 295 -10.99 -18.34 -14.81
C LYS A 295 -12.10 -18.21 -13.78
N THR A 296 -12.78 -19.31 -13.43
CA THR A 296 -13.84 -19.31 -12.42
C THR A 296 -13.29 -18.85 -11.06
N LEU A 297 -12.08 -19.27 -10.67
CA LEU A 297 -11.43 -18.81 -9.45
C LEU A 297 -11.08 -17.32 -9.55
N LEU A 298 -10.52 -16.90 -10.67
CA LEU A 298 -10.15 -15.48 -10.88
C LEU A 298 -11.36 -14.55 -10.82
N ASP A 299 -12.47 -14.93 -11.40
CA ASP A 299 -13.72 -14.15 -11.40
C ASP A 299 -14.33 -14.03 -9.98
N THR A 300 -13.92 -14.88 -9.02
CA THR A 300 -14.39 -14.78 -7.63
C THR A 300 -13.56 -13.88 -6.74
N VAL A 301 -12.36 -13.46 -7.15
CA VAL A 301 -11.39 -12.72 -6.31
C VAL A 301 -12.02 -11.50 -5.65
N ALA A 302 -12.65 -10.62 -6.43
CA ALA A 302 -13.30 -9.41 -5.93
C ALA A 302 -14.40 -9.71 -4.91
N SER A 303 -15.27 -10.70 -5.21
CA SER A 303 -16.39 -11.10 -4.33
C SER A 303 -15.91 -11.70 -3.02
N VAL A 304 -14.89 -12.55 -3.06
CA VAL A 304 -14.24 -13.14 -1.88
C VAL A 304 -13.67 -12.03 -0.99
N TYR A 305 -12.96 -11.07 -1.59
CA TYR A 305 -12.40 -9.94 -0.86
C TYR A 305 -13.49 -9.11 -0.17
N VAL A 306 -14.55 -8.75 -0.89
CA VAL A 306 -15.66 -7.95 -0.32
C VAL A 306 -16.32 -8.67 0.84
N VAL A 307 -16.65 -9.94 0.70
CA VAL A 307 -17.33 -10.71 1.75
C VAL A 307 -16.46 -10.80 3.01
N LEU A 308 -15.21 -11.23 2.87
CA LEU A 308 -14.30 -11.41 4.01
C LEU A 308 -13.96 -10.06 4.67
N SER A 309 -13.55 -9.07 3.87
CA SER A 309 -13.14 -7.79 4.41
C SER A 309 -14.28 -7.02 5.08
N CYS A 310 -15.50 -7.05 4.52
CA CYS A 310 -16.65 -6.40 5.15
C CYS A 310 -17.07 -7.09 6.45
N ALA A 311 -17.02 -8.43 6.49
CA ALA A 311 -17.31 -9.19 7.71
C ALA A 311 -16.31 -8.84 8.84
N GLU A 312 -15.02 -8.88 8.54
CA GLU A 312 -13.98 -8.54 9.52
C GLU A 312 -14.02 -7.07 9.94
N ALA A 313 -14.23 -6.14 9.00
CA ALA A 313 -14.41 -4.72 9.29
C ALA A 313 -15.56 -4.47 10.26
N THR A 314 -16.69 -5.14 10.07
CA THR A 314 -17.86 -5.00 10.94
C THR A 314 -17.53 -5.41 12.38
N SER A 315 -16.79 -6.50 12.56
CA SER A 315 -16.31 -6.95 13.87
C SER A 315 -15.26 -5.99 14.45
N ASN A 316 -14.22 -5.66 13.68
CA ASN A 316 -13.08 -4.83 14.11
C ASN A 316 -13.51 -3.41 14.53
N MET A 317 -14.50 -2.83 13.84
CA MET A 317 -14.97 -1.46 14.11
C MET A 317 -16.18 -1.40 15.06
N SER A 318 -16.54 -2.51 15.68
CA SER A 318 -17.68 -2.56 16.63
C SER A 318 -17.45 -1.74 17.89
N ASN A 319 -16.19 -1.55 18.29
CA ASN A 319 -15.78 -0.76 19.46
C ASN A 319 -15.77 0.76 19.23
N LEU A 320 -15.90 1.23 17.98
CA LEU A 320 -15.98 2.64 17.65
C LEU A 320 -17.41 3.16 17.83
N THR A 321 -17.75 3.43 19.07
CA THR A 321 -19.12 3.74 19.51
C THR A 321 -19.29 5.22 19.94
N GLY A 322 -18.20 6.00 19.99
CA GLY A 322 -18.22 7.35 20.52
C GLY A 322 -18.33 7.44 22.06
N ILE A 323 -18.04 6.32 22.75
CA ILE A 323 -18.00 6.26 24.22
C ILE A 323 -16.55 6.27 24.69
N SER A 324 -15.74 5.34 24.19
CA SER A 324 -14.34 5.19 24.62
C SER A 324 -13.36 5.93 23.72
N PHE A 325 -13.72 6.18 22.43
CA PHE A 325 -12.86 6.78 21.45
C PHE A 325 -13.60 7.81 20.60
N GLY A 326 -12.88 8.86 20.21
CA GLY A 326 -13.37 9.90 19.31
C GLY A 326 -14.41 10.83 19.92
N PRO A 327 -15.06 11.66 19.11
CA PRO A 327 -16.09 12.58 19.56
C PRO A 327 -17.31 11.83 20.11
N ARG A 328 -17.81 12.26 21.27
CA ARG A 328 -19.02 11.66 21.84
C ARG A 328 -20.24 12.03 21.00
N GLY A 329 -21.10 11.07 20.73
CA GLY A 329 -22.40 11.29 20.13
C GLY A 329 -23.39 11.97 21.09
N SER A 330 -24.51 12.46 20.56
CA SER A 330 -25.61 13.06 21.31
C SER A 330 -26.75 12.08 21.48
N GLY A 331 -27.48 12.14 22.63
CA GLY A 331 -28.64 11.32 22.90
C GLY A 331 -28.94 11.21 24.40
N ASP A 332 -30.15 10.82 24.76
CA ASP A 332 -30.62 10.70 26.13
C ASP A 332 -30.25 9.34 26.77
N ASN A 333 -29.81 8.40 25.94
CA ASN A 333 -29.35 7.08 26.39
C ASN A 333 -28.17 6.58 25.55
N ILE A 334 -27.53 5.51 25.99
CA ILE A 334 -26.32 4.94 25.37
C ILE A 334 -26.53 4.56 23.90
N PHE A 335 -27.69 4.03 23.54
CA PHE A 335 -27.98 3.62 22.16
C PHE A 335 -28.08 4.81 21.22
N GLU A 336 -28.66 5.91 21.66
CA GLU A 336 -28.75 7.15 20.89
C GLU A 336 -27.38 7.78 20.71
N VAL A 337 -26.55 7.83 21.76
CA VAL A 337 -25.15 8.29 21.69
C VAL A 337 -24.36 7.49 20.67
N MET A 338 -24.43 6.16 20.72
CA MET A 338 -23.75 5.29 19.77
C MET A 338 -24.26 5.46 18.34
N LYS A 339 -25.59 5.53 18.17
CA LYS A 339 -26.24 5.73 16.87
C LYS A 339 -25.85 7.07 16.27
N ASP A 340 -25.89 8.14 17.04
CA ASP A 340 -25.53 9.48 16.56
C ASP A 340 -24.05 9.55 16.14
N HIS A 341 -23.14 9.06 17.00
CA HIS A 341 -21.71 9.00 16.68
C HIS A 341 -21.43 8.24 15.37
N ARG A 342 -21.95 7.00 15.24
CA ARG A 342 -21.71 6.16 14.07
C ARG A 342 -22.37 6.71 12.81
N THR A 343 -23.53 7.36 12.96
CA THR A 343 -24.24 7.98 11.83
C THR A 343 -23.51 9.19 11.28
N LYS A 344 -22.98 10.05 12.15
CA LYS A 344 -22.24 11.27 11.75
C LYS A 344 -20.78 11.00 11.44
N GLY A 345 -20.16 10.03 12.12
CA GLY A 345 -18.73 9.78 12.08
C GLY A 345 -18.28 8.97 10.87
N PHE A 346 -19.02 7.94 10.48
CA PHE A 346 -18.64 7.10 9.33
C PHE A 346 -19.20 7.62 8.01
N SER A 347 -18.39 7.55 6.95
CA SER A 347 -18.82 7.87 5.59
C SER A 347 -19.87 6.87 5.04
N PRO A 348 -20.59 7.22 3.98
CA PRO A 348 -21.54 6.29 3.33
C PRO A 348 -20.88 4.99 2.85
N LEU A 349 -19.64 5.03 2.38
CA LEU A 349 -18.90 3.84 1.93
C LEU A 349 -18.69 2.86 3.09
N ILE A 350 -18.24 3.35 4.24
CA ILE A 350 -18.01 2.52 5.43
C ILE A 350 -19.32 1.91 5.94
N LYS A 351 -20.39 2.70 5.98
CA LYS A 351 -21.72 2.19 6.37
C LYS A 351 -22.20 1.06 5.46
N ARG A 352 -22.00 1.18 4.13
CA ARG A 352 -22.31 0.09 3.19
C ARG A 352 -21.53 -1.18 3.50
N ARG A 353 -20.24 -1.08 3.83
CA ARG A 353 -19.42 -2.23 4.23
C ARG A 353 -19.95 -2.90 5.49
N PHE A 354 -20.39 -2.11 6.48
CA PHE A 354 -21.01 -2.67 7.70
C PHE A 354 -22.36 -3.34 7.44
N VAL A 355 -23.16 -2.83 6.51
CA VAL A 355 -24.41 -3.49 6.11
C VAL A 355 -24.12 -4.87 5.49
N ILE A 356 -23.18 -4.94 4.56
CA ILE A 356 -22.76 -6.20 3.94
C ILE A 356 -22.17 -7.14 5.01
N GLY A 357 -21.24 -6.64 5.83
CA GLY A 357 -20.62 -7.44 6.88
C GLY A 357 -21.63 -7.97 7.90
N SER A 358 -22.55 -7.14 8.34
CA SER A 358 -23.62 -7.57 9.25
C SER A 358 -24.51 -8.64 8.61
N TYR A 359 -24.85 -8.49 7.32
CA TYR A 359 -25.65 -9.48 6.60
C TYR A 359 -24.93 -10.84 6.49
N VAL A 360 -23.66 -10.85 6.11
CA VAL A 360 -22.92 -12.10 5.92
C VAL A 360 -22.56 -12.79 7.26
N LEU A 361 -22.54 -12.03 8.37
CA LEU A 361 -22.29 -12.57 9.71
C LEU A 361 -23.56 -13.09 10.41
N GLN A 362 -24.75 -12.86 9.87
CA GLN A 362 -25.97 -13.46 10.41
C GLN A 362 -25.89 -15.00 10.34
N ARG A 363 -26.41 -15.67 11.37
CA ARG A 363 -26.29 -17.11 11.54
C ARG A 363 -26.72 -17.91 10.30
N GLU A 364 -27.83 -17.52 9.66
CA GLU A 364 -28.39 -18.13 8.46
C GLU A 364 -27.55 -17.89 7.20
N ASN A 365 -26.72 -16.85 7.20
CA ASN A 365 -25.93 -16.42 6.04
C ASN A 365 -24.47 -16.88 6.10
N GLN A 366 -23.95 -17.18 7.30
CA GLN A 366 -22.51 -17.49 7.48
C GLN A 366 -22.02 -18.64 6.62
N GLU A 367 -22.77 -19.74 6.53
CA GLU A 367 -22.36 -20.91 5.73
C GLU A 367 -22.31 -20.55 4.24
N ARG A 368 -23.37 -19.89 3.76
CA ARG A 368 -23.53 -19.57 2.34
C ARG A 368 -22.51 -18.54 1.83
N TYR A 369 -22.20 -17.53 2.64
CA TYR A 369 -21.34 -16.41 2.20
C TYR A 369 -19.98 -16.44 2.85
N PHE A 370 -19.88 -16.29 4.16
CA PHE A 370 -18.60 -16.11 4.84
C PHE A 370 -17.69 -17.34 4.74
N LYS A 371 -18.22 -18.52 5.07
CA LYS A 371 -17.43 -19.75 5.00
C LYS A 371 -17.12 -20.16 3.57
N ASN A 372 -18.05 -19.97 2.63
CA ASN A 372 -17.76 -20.24 1.21
C ASN A 372 -16.73 -19.28 0.63
N ALA A 373 -16.74 -17.99 1.01
CA ALA A 373 -15.67 -17.07 0.65
C ALA A 373 -14.31 -17.53 1.20
N GLY A 374 -14.27 -18.04 2.45
CA GLY A 374 -13.06 -18.64 3.01
C GLY A 374 -12.56 -19.87 2.25
N ARG A 375 -13.47 -20.73 1.79
CA ARG A 375 -13.14 -21.90 0.95
C ARG A 375 -12.61 -21.47 -0.42
N ALA A 376 -13.26 -20.49 -1.06
CA ALA A 376 -12.82 -19.95 -2.34
C ALA A 376 -11.43 -19.26 -2.21
N ARG A 377 -11.21 -18.46 -1.15
CA ARG A 377 -9.89 -17.91 -0.82
C ARG A 377 -8.83 -19.01 -0.77
N ARG A 378 -9.11 -20.12 -0.10
CA ARG A 378 -8.18 -21.24 -0.01
C ARG A 378 -7.84 -21.80 -1.39
N LEU A 379 -8.84 -22.04 -2.25
CA LEU A 379 -8.62 -22.58 -3.60
C LEU A 379 -7.78 -21.64 -4.47
N ILE A 380 -8.02 -20.32 -4.38
CA ILE A 380 -7.22 -19.30 -5.06
C ILE A 380 -5.76 -19.37 -4.57
N VAL A 381 -5.55 -19.43 -3.25
CA VAL A 381 -4.20 -19.51 -2.67
C VAL A 381 -3.48 -20.81 -3.07
N GLU A 382 -4.17 -21.95 -3.10
CA GLU A 382 -3.61 -23.22 -3.53
C GLU A 382 -3.22 -23.18 -5.02
N ALA A 383 -3.99 -22.50 -5.89
CA ALA A 383 -3.61 -22.30 -7.28
C ALA A 383 -2.29 -21.53 -7.41
N TRP A 384 -2.11 -20.44 -6.65
CA TRP A 384 -0.86 -19.66 -6.62
C TRP A 384 0.31 -20.45 -6.05
N LYS A 385 0.11 -21.21 -4.97
CA LYS A 385 1.17 -22.08 -4.42
C LYS A 385 1.68 -23.10 -5.43
N LYS A 386 0.81 -23.67 -6.27
CA LYS A 386 1.23 -24.56 -7.36
C LYS A 386 2.11 -23.86 -8.41
N LEU A 387 1.89 -22.57 -8.65
CA LEU A 387 2.79 -21.78 -9.50
C LEU A 387 4.15 -21.62 -8.84
N PHE A 388 4.18 -21.28 -7.53
CA PHE A 388 5.44 -21.14 -6.79
C PHE A 388 6.23 -22.44 -6.58
N GLU A 389 5.65 -23.61 -6.80
CA GLU A 389 6.40 -24.87 -6.89
C GLU A 389 7.28 -24.96 -8.14
N LYS A 390 6.96 -24.17 -9.18
CA LYS A 390 7.64 -24.19 -10.49
C LYS A 390 8.41 -22.92 -10.79
N TYR A 391 7.96 -21.79 -10.25
CA TYR A 391 8.41 -20.43 -10.57
C TYR A 391 8.85 -19.66 -9.35
N ASP A 392 9.88 -18.84 -9.51
CA ASP A 392 10.39 -17.95 -8.46
C ASP A 392 9.39 -16.82 -8.12
N ALA A 393 8.63 -16.34 -9.11
CA ALA A 393 7.60 -15.33 -8.92
C ALA A 393 6.56 -15.32 -10.05
N VAL A 394 5.38 -14.77 -9.74
CA VAL A 394 4.36 -14.35 -10.71
C VAL A 394 4.53 -12.85 -10.96
N ILE A 395 4.58 -12.45 -12.24
CA ILE A 395 4.63 -11.04 -12.65
C ILE A 395 3.37 -10.66 -13.40
N LEU A 396 2.80 -9.50 -13.08
CA LEU A 396 1.55 -9.01 -13.69
C LEU A 396 1.56 -7.47 -13.78
N PRO A 397 0.91 -6.89 -14.81
CA PRO A 397 0.71 -5.45 -14.87
C PRO A 397 -0.29 -5.01 -13.79
N VAL A 398 -0.18 -3.77 -13.28
CA VAL A 398 -1.05 -3.25 -12.24
C VAL A 398 -2.13 -2.36 -12.82
N GLY A 399 -3.40 -2.78 -12.67
CA GLY A 399 -4.54 -2.01 -13.12
C GLY A 399 -4.70 -2.00 -14.64
N SER A 400 -5.73 -1.32 -15.13
CA SER A 400 -6.09 -1.26 -16.54
C SER A 400 -5.42 -0.11 -17.32
N GLY A 401 -4.32 0.42 -16.80
CA GLY A 401 -3.56 1.53 -17.37
C GLY A 401 -3.16 2.54 -16.30
N PRO A 402 -2.87 3.79 -16.69
CA PRO A 402 -2.48 4.84 -15.76
C PRO A 402 -3.61 5.24 -14.81
N ALA A 403 -3.31 6.10 -13.85
CA ALA A 403 -4.27 6.62 -12.87
C ALA A 403 -5.54 7.17 -13.53
N LYS A 404 -6.72 6.75 -13.05
CA LYS A 404 -8.02 7.17 -13.60
C LYS A 404 -8.36 8.61 -13.18
N PHE A 405 -9.19 9.29 -13.97
CA PHE A 405 -9.74 10.59 -13.60
C PHE A 405 -10.62 10.51 -12.36
N LEU A 406 -10.61 11.56 -11.55
CA LEU A 406 -11.37 11.65 -10.29
C LEU A 406 -12.89 11.61 -10.50
N ASP A 407 -13.40 12.14 -11.62
CA ASP A 407 -14.81 12.10 -12.01
C ASP A 407 -15.29 10.68 -12.35
N ASN A 408 -14.38 9.83 -12.82
CA ASN A 408 -14.63 8.42 -13.11
C ASN A 408 -14.38 7.49 -11.91
N SER A 409 -13.89 8.04 -10.80
CA SER A 409 -13.61 7.31 -9.55
C SER A 409 -14.90 7.01 -8.79
N LYS A 410 -15.76 6.15 -9.33
CA LYS A 410 -16.90 5.65 -8.55
C LYS A 410 -16.36 4.87 -7.36
N ASN A 411 -16.73 5.29 -6.14
CA ASN A 411 -16.50 4.51 -4.92
C ASN A 411 -17.34 3.24 -4.94
N THR A 412 -16.92 2.28 -5.73
CA THR A 412 -17.48 0.93 -5.77
C THR A 412 -16.83 0.09 -4.68
N LEU A 413 -17.60 -0.75 -4.03
CA LEU A 413 -17.08 -1.65 -2.95
C LEU A 413 -16.08 -2.69 -3.47
N ALA A 414 -16.22 -3.09 -4.62
CA ALA A 414 -15.52 -3.83 -5.66
C ALA A 414 -16.56 -3.97 -6.72
N GLY A 415 -16.33 -3.71 -7.90
CA GLY A 415 -17.40 -3.99 -8.79
C GLY A 415 -17.30 -3.34 -10.13
N GLY A 416 -17.58 -4.10 -11.13
CA GLY A 416 -17.35 -3.74 -12.51
C GLY A 416 -15.85 -3.62 -12.81
N SER A 417 -14.99 -4.09 -11.90
CA SER A 417 -13.57 -4.18 -12.14
C SER A 417 -13.25 -5.55 -12.72
N THR A 418 -12.28 -5.56 -13.58
CA THR A 418 -11.73 -6.78 -14.18
C THR A 418 -10.74 -7.42 -13.20
N ILE A 419 -10.40 -8.70 -13.43
CA ILE A 419 -9.35 -9.36 -12.64
C ILE A 419 -8.02 -8.61 -12.69
N LEU A 420 -7.73 -7.86 -13.74
CA LEU A 420 -6.56 -7.00 -13.85
C LEU A 420 -6.51 -5.89 -12.80
N GLU A 421 -7.67 -5.40 -12.36
CA GLU A 421 -7.78 -4.43 -11.26
C GLU A 421 -7.70 -5.07 -9.87
N GLU A 422 -8.02 -6.37 -9.76
CA GLU A 422 -8.27 -7.04 -8.47
C GLU A 422 -7.23 -8.11 -8.12
N HIS A 423 -6.37 -8.55 -9.06
CA HIS A 423 -5.42 -9.65 -8.82
C HIS A 423 -4.46 -9.41 -7.66
N LEU A 424 -4.17 -8.16 -7.33
CA LEU A 424 -3.31 -7.81 -6.18
C LEU A 424 -3.85 -8.37 -4.85
N GLN A 425 -5.19 -8.53 -4.72
CA GLN A 425 -5.83 -9.08 -3.52
C GLN A 425 -5.36 -10.51 -3.21
N ILE A 426 -4.93 -11.25 -4.23
CA ILE A 426 -4.42 -12.63 -4.09
C ILE A 426 -3.16 -12.64 -3.21
N GLY A 427 -2.33 -11.61 -3.31
CA GLY A 427 -1.18 -11.42 -2.44
C GLY A 427 -1.57 -11.30 -0.94
N ASN A 428 -2.73 -10.71 -0.63
CA ASN A 428 -3.25 -10.64 0.74
C ASN A 428 -3.93 -11.94 1.16
N PHE A 429 -4.64 -12.61 0.23
CA PHE A 429 -5.28 -13.90 0.51
C PHE A 429 -4.27 -14.95 0.98
N GLY A 430 -3.12 -15.03 0.31
CA GLY A 430 -2.06 -15.98 0.62
C GLY A 430 -1.05 -15.47 1.66
N GLY A 431 -1.07 -14.18 1.99
CA GLY A 431 -0.02 -13.56 2.81
C GLY A 431 1.33 -13.49 2.08
N PHE A 432 1.33 -13.55 0.75
CA PHE A 432 2.53 -13.59 -0.09
C PHE A 432 3.28 -12.25 -0.11
N PRO A 433 4.62 -12.21 -0.11
CA PRO A 433 5.38 -11.01 -0.38
C PRO A 433 5.08 -10.51 -1.79
N SER A 434 4.84 -9.23 -1.94
CA SER A 434 4.43 -8.64 -3.21
C SER A 434 4.91 -7.20 -3.31
N ILE A 435 5.58 -6.88 -4.41
CA ILE A 435 6.13 -5.56 -4.67
C ILE A 435 5.62 -5.04 -6.01
N THR A 436 5.29 -3.76 -6.07
CA THR A 436 5.03 -3.05 -7.31
C THR A 436 6.17 -2.07 -7.55
N ILE A 437 6.70 -2.08 -8.77
CA ILE A 437 7.73 -1.14 -9.25
C ILE A 437 7.20 -0.37 -10.46
N PRO A 438 7.72 0.83 -10.75
CA PRO A 438 7.40 1.54 -11.99
C PRO A 438 7.76 0.69 -13.22
N ASP A 439 6.92 0.68 -14.26
CA ASP A 439 7.14 -0.08 -15.50
C ASP A 439 6.94 0.78 -16.76
N GLY A 440 7.26 2.04 -16.69
CA GLY A 440 7.15 2.97 -17.81
C GLY A 440 5.95 3.88 -17.72
N PHE A 441 5.58 4.41 -18.88
CA PHE A 441 4.55 5.43 -19.02
C PHE A 441 3.56 5.05 -20.13
N VAL A 442 2.28 5.32 -19.87
CA VAL A 442 1.20 5.26 -20.85
C VAL A 442 0.50 6.61 -20.83
N SER A 443 0.33 7.23 -21.99
CA SER A 443 -0.25 8.59 -22.09
C SER A 443 0.45 9.64 -21.20
N GLY A 444 1.78 9.52 -21.03
CA GLY A 444 2.60 10.42 -20.21
C GLY A 444 2.50 10.20 -18.69
N LEU A 445 1.78 9.19 -18.25
CA LEU A 445 1.56 8.86 -16.84
C LEU A 445 2.13 7.49 -16.48
N PRO A 446 2.61 7.30 -15.22
CA PRO A 446 3.24 6.06 -14.83
C PRO A 446 2.27 4.88 -14.81
N VAL A 447 2.81 3.70 -15.08
CA VAL A 447 2.18 2.39 -14.89
C VAL A 447 3.14 1.49 -14.10
N GLY A 448 2.62 0.41 -13.53
CA GLY A 448 3.41 -0.46 -12.66
C GLY A 448 3.41 -1.93 -13.03
N LEU A 449 4.50 -2.60 -12.69
CA LEU A 449 4.68 -4.05 -12.70
C LEU A 449 4.60 -4.59 -11.28
N ASN A 450 3.75 -5.56 -11.04
CA ASN A 450 3.71 -6.29 -9.76
C ASN A 450 4.47 -7.61 -9.85
N ILE A 451 5.23 -7.91 -8.80
CA ILE A 451 6.01 -9.13 -8.62
C ILE A 451 5.58 -9.75 -7.30
N THR A 452 5.05 -10.98 -7.35
CA THR A 452 4.57 -11.70 -6.17
C THR A 452 5.27 -13.05 -6.07
N GLY A 453 5.87 -13.37 -4.93
CA GLY A 453 6.56 -14.63 -4.66
C GLY A 453 5.89 -15.46 -3.56
N ASN A 454 6.49 -16.59 -3.22
CA ASN A 454 6.00 -17.44 -2.14
C ASN A 454 6.22 -16.80 -0.76
N CYS A 455 5.41 -17.19 0.24
CA CYS A 455 5.63 -16.75 1.62
C CYS A 455 7.06 -17.04 2.08
N TYR A 456 7.62 -16.10 2.83
CA TYR A 456 8.97 -16.15 3.40
C TYR A 456 10.12 -16.07 2.38
N ASP A 457 9.80 -15.81 1.11
CA ASP A 457 10.78 -15.62 0.04
C ASP A 457 10.99 -14.14 -0.33
N ASP A 458 10.84 -13.29 0.66
CA ASP A 458 10.91 -11.82 0.53
C ASP A 458 12.21 -11.33 -0.12
N ALA A 459 13.34 -11.92 0.27
CA ALA A 459 14.65 -11.59 -0.29
C ALA A 459 14.73 -11.83 -1.79
N ASN A 460 14.19 -12.97 -2.27
CA ASN A 460 14.14 -13.30 -3.69
C ASN A 460 13.23 -12.36 -4.47
N VAL A 461 12.04 -12.04 -3.92
CA VAL A 461 11.11 -11.09 -4.55
C VAL A 461 11.74 -9.71 -4.71
N LEU A 462 12.42 -9.21 -3.67
CA LEU A 462 13.15 -7.95 -3.71
C LEU A 462 14.33 -7.99 -4.69
N ASN A 463 15.08 -9.10 -4.74
CA ASN A 463 16.18 -9.25 -5.69
C ASN A 463 15.70 -9.27 -7.14
N ILE A 464 14.59 -9.96 -7.43
CA ILE A 464 13.97 -9.97 -8.76
C ILE A 464 13.53 -8.54 -9.12
N ALA A 465 12.85 -7.85 -8.20
CA ALA A 465 12.38 -6.47 -8.42
C ALA A 465 13.55 -5.51 -8.68
N TYR A 466 14.63 -5.60 -7.90
CA TYR A 466 15.82 -4.77 -8.06
C TYR A 466 16.55 -5.06 -9.38
N GLY A 467 16.68 -6.33 -9.76
CA GLY A 467 17.26 -6.70 -11.05
C GLY A 467 16.47 -6.14 -12.23
N ILE A 468 15.13 -6.13 -12.15
CA ILE A 468 14.26 -5.51 -13.16
C ILE A 468 14.40 -3.99 -13.11
N GLU A 469 14.33 -3.36 -11.93
CA GLU A 469 14.48 -1.91 -11.73
C GLU A 469 15.80 -1.39 -12.33
N SER A 470 16.90 -2.15 -12.16
CA SER A 470 18.24 -1.78 -12.64
C SER A 470 18.34 -1.64 -14.17
N THR A 471 17.40 -2.20 -14.90
CA THR A 471 17.33 -2.10 -16.36
C THR A 471 16.52 -0.91 -16.85
N MET A 472 15.92 -0.17 -15.92
CA MET A 472 14.99 0.93 -16.21
C MET A 472 15.52 2.25 -15.67
N ASN A 473 15.22 3.34 -16.38
CA ASN A 473 15.60 4.71 -15.98
C ASN A 473 14.53 5.38 -15.09
N TYR A 474 13.88 4.61 -14.21
CA TYR A 474 12.76 5.13 -13.39
C TYR A 474 13.11 5.20 -11.89
N LYS A 475 14.29 4.71 -11.50
CA LYS A 475 14.77 4.75 -10.12
C LYS A 475 14.89 6.21 -9.63
N ASN A 476 14.39 6.48 -8.43
CA ASN A 476 14.40 7.79 -7.78
C ASN A 476 13.73 8.93 -8.56
N GLN A 477 12.86 8.60 -9.52
CA GLN A 477 12.13 9.61 -10.28
C GLN A 477 11.13 10.35 -9.37
N ILE A 478 11.10 11.68 -9.49
CA ILE A 478 10.11 12.54 -8.85
C ILE A 478 9.04 12.92 -9.86
N ALA A 479 7.79 12.96 -9.41
CA ALA A 479 6.66 13.34 -10.22
C ALA A 479 6.86 14.77 -10.77
N LYS A 480 6.67 14.89 -12.08
CA LYS A 480 6.59 16.17 -12.78
C LYS A 480 5.16 16.30 -13.27
N GLU A 481 4.48 17.36 -12.84
CA GLU A 481 3.11 17.62 -13.27
C GLU A 481 3.04 17.67 -14.81
N VAL A 482 2.14 16.91 -15.41
CA VAL A 482 1.94 16.90 -16.87
C VAL A 482 1.36 18.26 -17.26
N SER A 483 2.04 18.97 -18.17
CA SER A 483 1.50 20.21 -18.74
C SER A 483 0.28 19.90 -19.60
N HIS A 484 -0.82 20.59 -19.32
CA HIS A 484 -2.03 20.52 -20.13
C HIS A 484 -2.03 21.75 -21.05
N GLU A 485 -1.66 21.56 -22.31
CA GLU A 485 -1.92 22.51 -23.36
C GLU A 485 -3.35 22.37 -23.88
#